data_204ed0fa8142296ca32279c2a54513cc
#
_entry.id   204ed0fa8142296ca32279c2a54513cc
#
_cell.length_a   1.000
_cell.length_b   1.000
_cell.length_c   1.000
_cell.angle_alpha   90.00
_cell.angle_beta   90.00
_cell.angle_gamma   90.00
#
_symmetry.space_group_name_H-M   'P 1'
#
loop_
_entity.id
_entity.type
_entity.pdbx_description
1 polymer ?
#
loop_
_entity_poly.entity_id
_entity_poly.type
_entity_poly.pdbx_seq_one_letter_code
_entity_poly.pdbx_strand_id
1 'polypeptide(L)'
;MSKMKSVMGGVLLLALSSSPAFAGKADAGKWINNEFQPSTLSKSEQRAEMDWFIKASAPFKGMEINVLSETIPTHEYESKVLTKAFEEITGIKVNHQLLGEGEVVQAVQTQMQTGRNLYDAYINDSDLIGTHSRLQLAVNLTDWMNGEGSDVTLPTLDIDDFMGKSFTTGPDGKLYQLPDQQFANLYWFRYDWFQRADLKSKFKKIYGYELGVPVNWSAYEDIAEFFSVHVKNIDGVRIYGHMDYGKRAPDLGWRMTDAWLSMAGGGSKGLPNGVPVDEWGIRMEAGTCNPVGASVSRGGAANAPAAVYAIRKWDEWLRKYAPPGAASYDFYQSLPALSQGNVAQQIFWYTAFTSSMVAPKESGNNTVDNDGKPLWRMAPSPHGPYWEDGMKLGYQDAGSWTLFKSTPVDRRKAAWLFAQFTVSKTVSLKKTHVGLTPIRDSDIRHASFTERAPKLGGLVEFYRSPDRVRWSPTGINVPDYPKLAQIWWQQIGDVNSGAFTPQQAMDRLATEMDLVMSRMQAADEKAKVYGGCGPRLNEKKSRSYWLNQPGSPKAKVNEKPQGETIGYDELVKRWSSN
;
A
#
# COMPACT_ATOMS: atom_id res chain seq x y z
N MET A 1 52.70 8.89 73.72
CA MET A 1 52.37 7.47 73.69
C MET A 1 50.92 7.30 74.04
N SER A 2 50.05 7.01 73.04
CA SER A 2 48.76 6.40 73.26
C SER A 2 48.24 5.89 71.87
N LYS A 3 48.02 4.60 71.77
CA LYS A 3 47.57 3.89 70.58
C LYS A 3 46.07 4.04 70.49
N MET A 4 45.59 4.63 69.40
CA MET A 4 44.16 4.60 69.00
C MET A 4 43.94 3.45 68.08
N LYS A 5 43.08 2.49 68.45
CA LYS A 5 42.65 1.38 67.66
C LYS A 5 41.48 1.86 66.76
N SER A 6 41.65 1.76 65.45
CA SER A 6 40.57 1.96 64.45
C SER A 6 39.77 0.68 64.32
N VAL A 7 38.47 0.76 64.55
CA VAL A 7 37.48 -0.31 64.21
C VAL A 7 36.93 -0.02 62.84
N MET A 8 37.24 -0.89 61.88
CA MET A 8 36.70 -0.86 60.52
C MET A 8 35.41 -1.68 60.48
N GLY A 9 34.28 -0.99 60.48
CA GLY A 9 32.99 -1.58 60.27
C GLY A 9 32.76 -1.75 58.75
N GLY A 10 32.81 -2.97 58.26
CA GLY A 10 32.50 -3.29 56.88
C GLY A 10 30.97 -3.27 56.63
N VAL A 11 30.48 -2.31 55.85
CA VAL A 11 29.13 -2.33 55.32
C VAL A 11 29.13 -3.22 54.08
N LEU A 12 28.51 -4.38 54.19
CA LEU A 12 28.25 -5.29 53.05
C LEU A 12 27.13 -4.70 52.23
N LEU A 13 27.45 -4.00 51.14
CA LEU A 13 26.47 -3.66 50.11
C LEU A 13 26.12 -4.94 49.32
N LEU A 14 24.96 -5.52 49.60
CA LEU A 14 24.34 -6.50 48.73
C LEU A 14 23.90 -5.78 47.46
N ALA A 15 24.72 -5.83 46.42
CA ALA A 15 24.30 -5.51 45.06
C ALA A 15 23.34 -6.61 44.60
N LEU A 16 22.04 -6.32 44.64
CA LEU A 16 21.03 -7.10 43.92
C LEU A 16 21.31 -6.96 42.45
N SER A 17 22.13 -7.83 41.88
CA SER A 17 22.22 -8.03 40.43
C SER A 17 20.91 -8.66 39.99
N SER A 18 19.98 -7.85 39.51
CA SER A 18 18.81 -8.35 38.78
C SER A 18 19.31 -9.17 37.59
N SER A 19 19.00 -10.47 37.58
CA SER A 19 19.32 -11.33 36.44
C SER A 19 18.74 -10.71 35.18
N PRO A 20 19.45 -10.67 34.05
CA PRO A 20 19.00 -10.02 32.83
C PRO A 20 17.62 -10.51 32.29
N ALA A 21 17.20 -11.72 32.65
CA ALA A 21 15.85 -12.24 32.36
C ALA A 21 14.74 -11.55 33.18
N PHE A 22 15.05 -11.02 34.40
CA PHE A 22 14.09 -10.27 35.20
C PHE A 22 13.89 -8.84 34.68
N ALA A 23 14.93 -8.20 34.12
CA ALA A 23 14.84 -6.88 33.53
C ALA A 23 13.89 -6.87 32.33
N GLY A 24 14.06 -7.75 31.36
CA GLY A 24 13.19 -7.83 30.18
C GLY A 24 11.71 -8.07 30.49
N LYS A 25 11.40 -8.88 31.55
CA LYS A 25 10.02 -9.09 32.01
C LYS A 25 9.40 -7.86 32.67
N ALA A 26 10.19 -7.11 33.45
CA ALA A 26 9.74 -5.87 34.04
C ALA A 26 9.46 -4.81 32.97
N ASP A 27 10.33 -4.71 31.96
CA ASP A 27 10.17 -3.80 30.84
C ASP A 27 8.97 -4.18 29.96
N ALA A 28 8.76 -5.46 29.67
CA ALA A 28 7.57 -5.95 28.96
C ALA A 28 6.27 -5.54 29.69
N GLY A 29 6.22 -5.69 31.02
CA GLY A 29 5.07 -5.26 31.82
C GLY A 29 4.82 -3.76 31.76
N LYS A 30 5.88 -2.94 31.72
CA LYS A 30 5.80 -1.49 31.56
C LYS A 30 5.27 -1.11 30.17
N TRP A 31 5.78 -1.70 29.10
CA TRP A 31 5.33 -1.45 27.74
C TRP A 31 3.88 -1.87 27.51
N ILE A 32 3.46 -3.05 28.00
CA ILE A 32 2.08 -3.52 27.94
C ILE A 32 1.11 -2.53 28.61
N ASN A 33 1.49 -1.98 29.77
CA ASN A 33 0.58 -1.11 30.53
C ASN A 33 0.51 0.31 30.00
N ASN A 34 1.61 0.85 29.47
CA ASN A 34 1.72 2.27 29.14
C ASN A 34 1.61 2.54 27.64
N GLU A 35 2.01 1.61 26.77
CA GLU A 35 2.07 1.85 25.32
C GLU A 35 1.17 0.90 24.51
N PHE A 36 1.19 -0.42 24.77
CA PHE A 36 0.51 -1.40 23.94
C PHE A 36 -0.98 -1.54 24.27
N GLN A 37 -1.65 -0.41 24.44
CA GLN A 37 -3.10 -0.37 24.66
C GLN A 37 -3.77 0.58 23.66
N PRO A 38 -4.94 0.21 23.11
CA PRO A 38 -5.66 -1.06 23.30
C PRO A 38 -4.97 -2.24 22.58
N SER A 39 -5.33 -3.46 22.93
CA SER A 39 -4.90 -4.69 22.28
C SER A 39 -6.06 -5.67 22.15
N THR A 40 -6.01 -6.57 21.15
CA THR A 40 -6.97 -7.66 20.99
C THR A 40 -6.76 -8.78 22.02
N LEU A 41 -5.60 -8.79 22.69
CA LEU A 41 -5.26 -9.75 23.73
C LEU A 41 -5.55 -9.19 25.12
N SER A 42 -5.92 -10.06 26.05
CA SER A 42 -5.91 -9.76 27.50
C SER A 42 -4.48 -9.48 27.98
N LYS A 43 -4.33 -8.76 29.09
CA LYS A 43 -3.00 -8.48 29.66
C LYS A 43 -2.20 -9.72 30.03
N SER A 44 -2.84 -10.83 30.36
CA SER A 44 -2.18 -12.12 30.62
C SER A 44 -1.63 -12.75 29.33
N GLU A 45 -2.38 -12.71 28.24
CA GLU A 45 -1.95 -13.18 26.93
C GLU A 45 -0.83 -12.30 26.35
N GLN A 46 -0.94 -10.98 26.50
CA GLN A 46 0.14 -10.06 26.11
C GLN A 46 1.45 -10.37 26.85
N ARG A 47 1.39 -10.67 28.15
CA ARG A 47 2.58 -11.08 28.92
C ARG A 47 3.14 -12.41 28.42
N ALA A 48 2.30 -13.39 28.11
CA ALA A 48 2.73 -14.68 27.58
C ALA A 48 3.43 -14.50 26.20
N GLU A 49 2.89 -13.63 25.35
CA GLU A 49 3.50 -13.31 24.05
C GLU A 49 4.86 -12.62 24.21
N MET A 50 4.99 -11.65 25.12
CA MET A 50 6.26 -11.00 25.42
C MET A 50 7.28 -11.93 26.10
N ASP A 51 6.84 -12.82 27.00
CA ASP A 51 7.70 -13.86 27.59
C ASP A 51 8.26 -14.82 26.53
N TRP A 52 7.47 -15.10 25.47
CA TRP A 52 7.96 -15.86 24.33
C TRP A 52 9.06 -15.10 23.56
N PHE A 53 8.86 -13.80 23.28
CA PHE A 53 9.90 -12.97 22.62
C PHE A 53 11.19 -12.94 23.43
N ILE A 54 11.12 -12.76 24.76
CA ILE A 54 12.30 -12.77 25.65
C ILE A 54 13.04 -14.10 25.54
N LYS A 55 12.32 -15.21 25.52
CA LYS A 55 12.92 -16.56 25.42
C LYS A 55 13.52 -16.80 24.03
N ALA A 56 12.79 -16.51 22.97
CA ALA A 56 13.23 -16.75 21.59
C ALA A 56 14.42 -15.87 21.19
N SER A 57 14.50 -14.65 21.75
CA SER A 57 15.61 -13.71 21.47
C SER A 57 16.87 -13.98 22.27
N ALA A 58 16.83 -14.82 23.30
CA ALA A 58 17.96 -15.04 24.22
C ALA A 58 19.30 -15.37 23.51
N PRO A 59 19.34 -16.19 22.44
CA PRO A 59 20.58 -16.47 21.70
C PRO A 59 21.17 -15.25 20.97
N PHE A 60 20.38 -14.23 20.71
CA PHE A 60 20.74 -13.06 19.90
C PHE A 60 20.94 -11.79 20.75
N LYS A 61 20.89 -11.91 22.05
CA LYS A 61 21.05 -10.77 22.97
C LYS A 61 22.37 -10.03 22.75
N GLY A 62 22.29 -8.70 22.63
CA GLY A 62 23.43 -7.84 22.30
C GLY A 62 23.72 -7.71 20.81
N MET A 63 22.97 -8.43 19.94
CA MET A 63 23.06 -8.25 18.50
C MET A 63 22.47 -6.91 18.09
N GLU A 64 23.04 -6.30 17.07
CA GLU A 64 22.53 -5.11 16.41
C GLU A 64 22.12 -5.47 14.98
N ILE A 65 20.89 -5.17 14.59
CA ILE A 65 20.34 -5.38 13.25
C ILE A 65 19.96 -4.05 12.60
N ASN A 66 20.02 -4.03 11.27
CA ASN A 66 19.66 -2.86 10.47
C ASN A 66 18.44 -3.19 9.62
N VAL A 67 17.41 -2.35 9.68
CA VAL A 67 16.20 -2.49 8.88
C VAL A 67 15.87 -1.19 8.16
N LEU A 68 15.12 -1.27 7.09
CA LEU A 68 14.83 -0.16 6.18
C LEU A 68 13.34 -0.11 5.86
N SER A 69 12.75 1.08 5.82
CA SER A 69 11.41 1.32 5.31
C SER A 69 11.22 2.76 4.82
N GLU A 70 10.07 3.03 4.22
CA GLU A 70 9.66 4.38 3.83
C GLU A 70 9.28 5.26 5.03
N THR A 71 9.27 6.59 4.82
CA THR A 71 8.93 7.57 5.85
C THR A 71 7.44 7.85 5.86
N ILE A 72 6.69 7.10 6.67
CA ILE A 72 5.25 7.30 6.92
C ILE A 72 4.95 7.15 8.43
N PRO A 73 3.81 7.62 8.93
CA PRO A 73 3.51 7.61 10.37
C PRO A 73 3.62 6.24 11.04
N THR A 74 3.25 5.16 10.36
CA THR A 74 3.37 3.78 10.87
C THR A 74 4.83 3.43 11.11
N HIS A 75 5.70 3.65 10.13
CA HIS A 75 7.13 3.33 10.24
C HIS A 75 7.90 4.29 11.15
N GLU A 76 7.44 5.54 11.26
CA GLU A 76 7.97 6.46 12.28
C GLU A 76 7.69 5.97 13.70
N TYR A 77 6.50 5.41 13.94
CA TYR A 77 6.17 4.80 15.22
C TYR A 77 7.04 3.57 15.49
N GLU A 78 7.26 2.73 14.50
CA GLU A 78 8.17 1.58 14.60
C GLU A 78 9.59 2.01 14.94
N SER A 79 10.13 2.96 14.17
CA SER A 79 11.51 3.44 14.33
C SER A 79 11.75 4.15 15.66
N LYS A 80 10.78 4.93 16.15
CA LYS A 80 10.96 5.77 17.36
C LYS A 80 10.50 5.07 18.64
N VAL A 81 9.54 4.16 18.57
CA VAL A 81 8.89 3.56 19.75
C VAL A 81 9.11 2.05 19.81
N LEU A 82 8.79 1.31 18.72
CA LEU A 82 8.85 -0.15 18.75
C LEU A 82 10.27 -0.70 18.77
N THR A 83 11.24 -0.05 18.11
CA THR A 83 12.67 -0.42 18.23
C THR A 83 13.12 -0.35 19.67
N LYS A 84 12.79 0.72 20.37
CA LYS A 84 13.14 0.89 21.81
C LYS A 84 12.46 -0.16 22.67
N ALA A 85 11.17 -0.42 22.45
CA ALA A 85 10.45 -1.45 23.19
C ALA A 85 11.07 -2.83 22.97
N PHE A 86 11.38 -3.17 21.72
CA PHE A 86 11.99 -4.43 21.37
C PHE A 86 13.38 -4.60 22.00
N GLU A 87 14.22 -3.57 21.97
CA GLU A 87 15.55 -3.60 22.61
C GLU A 87 15.44 -3.78 24.14
N GLU A 88 14.58 -3.02 24.82
CA GLU A 88 14.37 -3.14 26.27
C GLU A 88 13.84 -4.53 26.68
N ILE A 89 12.97 -5.13 25.87
CA ILE A 89 12.36 -6.44 26.13
C ILE A 89 13.31 -7.59 25.79
N THR A 90 13.99 -7.54 24.65
CA THR A 90 14.73 -8.67 24.09
C THR A 90 16.25 -8.56 24.22
N GLY A 91 16.76 -7.34 24.35
CA GLY A 91 18.20 -7.06 24.33
C GLY A 91 18.81 -7.06 22.92
N ILE A 92 18.01 -7.08 21.85
CA ILE A 92 18.45 -6.91 20.45
C ILE A 92 18.23 -5.45 20.05
N LYS A 93 19.29 -4.78 19.62
CA LYS A 93 19.21 -3.40 19.12
C LYS A 93 18.79 -3.36 17.67
N VAL A 94 17.87 -2.47 17.32
CA VAL A 94 17.39 -2.28 15.96
C VAL A 94 17.66 -0.85 15.49
N ASN A 95 18.40 -0.72 14.39
CA ASN A 95 18.57 0.53 13.68
C ASN A 95 17.56 0.54 12.52
N HIS A 96 16.45 1.24 12.68
CA HIS A 96 15.41 1.36 11.66
C HIS A 96 15.60 2.65 10.87
N GLN A 97 16.16 2.55 9.67
CA GLN A 97 16.35 3.68 8.76
C GLN A 97 15.07 3.97 7.99
N LEU A 98 14.71 5.26 7.90
CA LEU A 98 13.57 5.74 7.13
C LEU A 98 14.07 6.55 5.94
N LEU A 99 13.57 6.25 4.75
CA LEU A 99 13.92 6.92 3.49
C LEU A 99 12.65 7.30 2.71
N GLY A 100 12.79 7.99 1.60
CA GLY A 100 11.72 8.09 0.61
C GLY A 100 11.49 6.73 -0.06
N GLU A 101 10.26 6.43 -0.46
CA GLU A 101 9.91 5.11 -1.01
C GLU A 101 10.79 4.71 -2.20
N GLY A 102 10.99 5.60 -3.18
CA GLY A 102 11.89 5.34 -4.32
C GLY A 102 13.34 5.05 -3.91
N GLU A 103 13.81 5.63 -2.81
CA GLU A 103 15.14 5.37 -2.25
C GLU A 103 15.20 4.00 -1.58
N VAL A 104 14.11 3.58 -0.92
CA VAL A 104 13.99 2.20 -0.36
C VAL A 104 14.10 1.18 -1.48
N VAL A 105 13.30 1.32 -2.54
CA VAL A 105 13.32 0.42 -3.70
C VAL A 105 14.73 0.34 -4.31
N GLN A 106 15.39 1.47 -4.49
CA GLN A 106 16.74 1.51 -5.04
C GLN A 106 17.79 0.87 -4.12
N ALA A 107 17.72 1.10 -2.81
CA ALA A 107 18.62 0.50 -1.82
C ALA A 107 18.48 -1.02 -1.79
N VAL A 108 17.23 -1.51 -1.75
CA VAL A 108 16.90 -2.94 -1.75
C VAL A 108 17.40 -3.62 -3.02
N GLN A 109 17.14 -3.04 -4.20
CA GLN A 109 17.63 -3.57 -5.46
C GLN A 109 19.16 -3.61 -5.53
N THR A 110 19.82 -2.55 -5.06
CA THR A 110 21.29 -2.50 -5.01
C THR A 110 21.86 -3.62 -4.12
N GLN A 111 21.29 -3.82 -2.93
CA GLN A 111 21.69 -4.88 -2.03
C GLN A 111 21.50 -6.26 -2.67
N MET A 112 20.35 -6.52 -3.28
CA MET A 112 20.06 -7.79 -3.95
C MET A 112 20.99 -8.09 -5.11
N GLN A 113 21.31 -7.08 -5.93
CA GLN A 113 22.21 -7.23 -7.09
C GLN A 113 23.68 -7.43 -6.70
N THR A 114 24.12 -6.75 -5.64
CA THR A 114 25.53 -6.77 -5.21
C THR A 114 25.84 -7.88 -4.19
N GLY A 115 24.82 -8.42 -3.54
CA GLY A 115 24.96 -9.34 -2.41
C GLY A 115 25.57 -8.71 -1.15
N ARG A 116 25.73 -7.38 -1.11
CA ARG A 116 26.20 -6.67 0.09
C ARG A 116 25.08 -6.59 1.10
N ASN A 117 25.35 -6.98 2.32
CA ASN A 117 24.38 -7.04 3.39
C ASN A 117 24.44 -5.77 4.25
N LEU A 118 23.77 -4.70 3.81
CA LEU A 118 23.63 -3.45 4.55
C LEU A 118 22.44 -3.51 5.52
N TYR A 119 21.34 -4.13 5.08
CA TYR A 119 20.12 -4.32 5.83
C TYR A 119 19.81 -5.80 6.03
N ASP A 120 19.23 -6.14 7.17
CA ASP A 120 18.85 -7.51 7.52
C ASP A 120 17.42 -7.84 7.07
N ALA A 121 16.55 -6.83 7.05
CA ALA A 121 15.19 -6.87 6.54
C ALA A 121 14.75 -5.49 6.08
N TYR A 122 13.65 -5.44 5.34
CA TYR A 122 13.03 -4.17 4.92
C TYR A 122 11.51 -4.29 4.88
N ILE A 123 10.83 -3.15 4.97
CA ILE A 123 9.42 -3.02 4.60
C ILE A 123 9.34 -2.27 3.28
N ASN A 124 8.59 -2.80 2.35
CA ASN A 124 8.15 -2.11 1.15
C ASN A 124 6.86 -2.75 0.65
N ASP A 125 6.29 -2.17 -0.38
CA ASP A 125 5.02 -2.58 -0.94
C ASP A 125 5.08 -3.99 -1.55
N SER A 126 3.95 -4.67 -1.56
CA SER A 126 3.83 -6.03 -2.07
C SER A 126 4.05 -6.12 -3.59
N ASP A 127 4.07 -4.99 -4.30
CA ASP A 127 4.33 -4.91 -5.73
C ASP A 127 5.73 -5.43 -6.13
N LEU A 128 6.71 -5.40 -5.23
CA LEU A 128 8.03 -5.99 -5.46
C LEU A 128 8.06 -7.53 -5.40
N ILE A 129 6.99 -8.17 -4.92
CA ILE A 129 6.98 -9.62 -4.71
C ILE A 129 7.20 -10.41 -6.01
N GLY A 130 6.63 -9.92 -7.11
CA GLY A 130 6.79 -10.54 -8.42
C GLY A 130 8.22 -10.54 -8.93
N THR A 131 8.99 -9.51 -8.60
CA THR A 131 10.41 -9.39 -8.91
C THR A 131 11.26 -10.25 -7.98
N HIS A 132 11.08 -10.11 -6.68
CA HIS A 132 11.94 -10.72 -5.68
C HIS A 132 11.76 -12.24 -5.57
N SER A 133 10.52 -12.74 -5.76
CA SER A 133 10.25 -14.19 -5.79
C SER A 133 10.89 -14.85 -7.01
N ARG A 134 10.78 -14.24 -8.19
CA ARG A 134 11.41 -14.75 -9.42
C ARG A 134 12.94 -14.78 -9.34
N LEU A 135 13.55 -13.73 -8.81
CA LEU A 135 14.99 -13.66 -8.60
C LEU A 135 15.47 -14.55 -7.45
N GLN A 136 14.55 -15.12 -6.65
CA GLN A 136 14.86 -15.97 -5.49
C GLN A 136 15.78 -15.27 -4.46
N LEU A 137 15.69 -13.96 -4.34
CA LEU A 137 16.52 -13.15 -3.45
C LEU A 137 15.85 -12.83 -2.11
N ALA A 138 14.52 -12.91 -2.05
CA ALA A 138 13.74 -12.88 -0.82
C ALA A 138 13.56 -14.27 -0.22
N VAL A 139 13.44 -14.34 1.10
CA VAL A 139 13.14 -15.58 1.81
C VAL A 139 11.69 -15.97 1.57
N ASN A 140 11.44 -17.22 1.19
CA ASN A 140 10.11 -17.80 1.21
C ASN A 140 9.70 -18.01 2.67
N LEU A 141 8.79 -17.19 3.17
CA LEU A 141 8.39 -17.22 4.58
C LEU A 141 7.60 -18.48 4.95
N THR A 142 6.87 -19.09 4.01
CA THR A 142 6.19 -20.36 4.26
C THR A 142 7.20 -21.45 4.61
N ASP A 143 8.27 -21.57 3.83
CA ASP A 143 9.30 -22.58 4.06
C ASP A 143 10.18 -22.19 5.27
N TRP A 144 10.43 -20.90 5.49
CA TRP A 144 11.16 -20.38 6.64
C TRP A 144 10.47 -20.72 7.97
N MET A 145 9.20 -20.43 8.10
CA MET A 145 8.43 -20.69 9.32
C MET A 145 8.32 -22.19 9.65
N ASN A 146 8.34 -23.05 8.63
CA ASN A 146 8.27 -24.50 8.82
C ASN A 146 9.64 -25.18 8.91
N GLY A 147 10.71 -24.44 8.66
CA GLY A 147 12.10 -24.93 8.59
C GLY A 147 13.05 -24.20 9.52
N GLU A 148 14.02 -23.50 8.91
CA GLU A 148 15.16 -22.87 9.59
C GLU A 148 14.75 -21.76 10.59
N GLY A 149 13.59 -21.10 10.40
CA GLY A 149 13.07 -20.07 11.28
C GLY A 149 11.99 -20.55 12.27
N SER A 150 11.71 -21.85 12.33
CA SER A 150 10.61 -22.40 13.14
C SER A 150 10.78 -22.14 14.64
N ASP A 151 11.99 -22.16 15.15
CA ASP A 151 12.34 -21.91 16.56
C ASP A 151 12.17 -20.45 17.00
N VAL A 152 12.09 -19.53 16.02
CA VAL A 152 11.88 -18.08 16.22
C VAL A 152 10.59 -17.58 15.56
N THR A 153 9.67 -18.48 15.21
CA THR A 153 8.34 -18.12 14.70
C THR A 153 7.34 -18.10 15.85
N LEU A 154 6.70 -16.95 16.03
CA LEU A 154 5.73 -16.70 17.11
C LEU A 154 4.52 -17.63 16.97
N PRO A 155 4.18 -18.46 17.98
CA PRO A 155 3.04 -19.39 17.91
C PRO A 155 1.68 -18.69 17.74
N THR A 156 1.57 -17.44 18.20
CA THR A 156 0.35 -16.63 18.12
C THR A 156 0.36 -15.68 16.92
N LEU A 157 1.28 -15.86 15.95
CA LEU A 157 1.43 -14.97 14.78
C LEU A 157 0.14 -14.92 13.93
N ASP A 158 -0.56 -16.05 13.80
CA ASP A 158 -1.88 -16.15 13.16
C ASP A 158 -1.92 -15.46 11.78
N ILE A 159 -1.27 -16.12 10.81
CA ILE A 159 -1.14 -15.59 9.43
C ILE A 159 -2.50 -15.37 8.75
N ASP A 160 -3.53 -16.12 9.12
CA ASP A 160 -4.85 -16.01 8.51
C ASP A 160 -5.64 -14.78 8.97
N ASP A 161 -5.25 -14.16 10.09
CA ASP A 161 -5.83 -12.92 10.61
C ASP A 161 -5.30 -11.66 9.87
N PHE A 162 -4.23 -11.79 9.07
CA PHE A 162 -3.70 -10.67 8.29
C PHE A 162 -4.57 -10.36 7.08
N MET A 163 -5.04 -9.12 6.99
CA MET A 163 -5.87 -8.64 5.87
C MET A 163 -5.12 -8.66 4.53
N GLY A 164 -3.80 -8.44 4.56
CA GLY A 164 -2.95 -8.37 3.38
C GLY A 164 -2.32 -9.70 2.93
N LYS A 165 -2.68 -10.85 3.53
CA LYS A 165 -2.07 -12.15 3.23
C LYS A 165 -2.06 -12.49 1.73
N SER A 166 -3.17 -12.25 1.02
CA SER A 166 -3.27 -12.54 -0.41
C SER A 166 -2.36 -11.65 -1.26
N PHE A 167 -2.03 -10.45 -0.79
CA PHE A 167 -1.16 -9.51 -1.49
C PHE A 167 0.33 -9.88 -1.33
N THR A 168 0.68 -10.60 -0.28
CA THR A 168 2.05 -11.00 0.06
C THR A 168 2.38 -12.44 -0.31
N THR A 169 1.48 -13.08 -1.06
CA THR A 169 1.62 -14.44 -1.58
C THR A 169 2.09 -14.40 -3.02
N GLY A 170 3.19 -15.09 -3.31
CA GLY A 170 3.77 -15.17 -4.65
C GLY A 170 2.95 -16.04 -5.62
N PRO A 171 3.35 -16.07 -6.91
CA PRO A 171 2.67 -16.88 -7.94
C PRO A 171 2.69 -18.39 -7.67
N ASP A 172 3.60 -18.86 -6.83
CA ASP A 172 3.76 -20.25 -6.38
C ASP A 172 2.87 -20.60 -5.16
N GLY A 173 2.03 -19.68 -4.72
CA GLY A 173 1.17 -19.85 -3.55
C GLY A 173 1.89 -19.74 -2.20
N LYS A 174 3.17 -19.36 -2.19
CA LYS A 174 3.96 -19.20 -0.97
C LYS A 174 3.97 -17.77 -0.47
N LEU A 175 4.00 -17.59 0.85
CA LEU A 175 4.15 -16.29 1.49
C LEU A 175 5.61 -15.83 1.39
N TYR A 176 5.84 -14.62 0.87
CA TYR A 176 7.19 -14.04 0.75
C TYR A 176 7.38 -12.82 1.64
N GLN A 177 6.30 -12.20 2.09
CA GLN A 177 6.35 -11.01 2.93
C GLN A 177 5.38 -11.17 4.10
N LEU A 178 5.70 -10.60 5.25
CA LEU A 178 4.81 -10.54 6.41
C LEU A 178 4.07 -9.19 6.38
N PRO A 179 2.74 -9.16 6.24
CA PRO A 179 2.00 -7.91 6.17
C PRO A 179 2.23 -7.03 7.41
N ASP A 180 2.55 -5.78 7.19
CA ASP A 180 2.81 -4.79 8.23
C ASP A 180 1.79 -3.68 8.28
N GLN A 181 1.26 -3.31 7.14
CA GLN A 181 0.18 -2.35 6.96
C GLN A 181 -0.63 -2.70 5.71
N GLN A 182 -1.79 -2.08 5.56
CA GLN A 182 -2.60 -2.24 4.37
C GLN A 182 -3.22 -0.92 3.96
N PHE A 183 -3.29 -0.67 2.65
CA PHE A 183 -3.88 0.54 2.09
C PHE A 183 -4.45 0.28 0.70
N ALA A 184 -5.35 1.16 0.27
CA ALA A 184 -6.01 1.07 -1.02
C ALA A 184 -6.17 2.46 -1.64
N ASN A 185 -6.18 2.51 -2.98
CA ASN A 185 -6.66 3.67 -3.70
C ASN A 185 -8.18 3.73 -3.60
N LEU A 186 -8.69 4.75 -2.94
CA LEU A 186 -10.11 4.94 -2.70
C LEU A 186 -10.57 6.29 -3.23
N TYR A 187 -11.87 6.42 -3.44
CA TYR A 187 -12.51 7.67 -3.75
C TYR A 187 -12.77 8.46 -2.47
N TRP A 188 -12.39 9.74 -2.46
CA TRP A 188 -12.55 10.68 -1.38
C TRP A 188 -13.32 11.90 -1.84
N PHE A 189 -14.24 12.41 -1.02
CA PHE A 189 -15.05 13.55 -1.36
C PHE A 189 -15.46 14.38 -0.14
N ARG A 190 -15.73 15.66 -0.37
CA ARG A 190 -16.23 16.60 0.65
C ARG A 190 -17.72 16.32 0.90
N TYR A 191 -17.96 15.49 1.91
CA TYR A 191 -19.31 15.08 2.30
C TYR A 191 -20.19 16.28 2.67
N ASP A 192 -19.63 17.26 3.40
CA ASP A 192 -20.33 18.51 3.76
C ASP A 192 -20.87 19.24 2.53
N TRP A 193 -20.10 19.34 1.44
CA TRP A 193 -20.55 19.97 0.18
C TRP A 193 -21.57 19.12 -0.56
N PHE A 194 -21.39 17.83 -0.58
CA PHE A 194 -22.30 16.88 -1.23
C PHE A 194 -23.68 16.82 -0.53
N GLN A 195 -23.78 17.25 0.73
CA GLN A 195 -25.05 17.33 1.47
C GLN A 195 -25.77 18.68 1.31
N ARG A 196 -25.14 19.71 0.74
CA ARG A 196 -25.76 21.03 0.55
C ARG A 196 -26.91 20.98 -0.44
N ALA A 197 -28.10 21.40 -0.03
CA ALA A 197 -29.31 21.37 -0.84
C ALA A 197 -29.20 22.23 -2.12
N ASP A 198 -28.53 23.38 -2.03
CA ASP A 198 -28.29 24.28 -3.16
C ASP A 198 -27.39 23.64 -4.22
N LEU A 199 -26.32 22.95 -3.79
CA LEU A 199 -25.40 22.24 -4.70
C LEU A 199 -26.06 21.01 -5.33
N LYS A 200 -26.81 20.22 -4.56
CA LYS A 200 -27.60 19.08 -5.09
C LYS A 200 -28.57 19.53 -6.16
N SER A 201 -29.37 20.57 -5.89
CA SER A 201 -30.34 21.09 -6.84
C SER A 201 -29.69 21.62 -8.10
N LYS A 202 -28.58 22.35 -7.97
CA LYS A 202 -27.82 22.89 -9.10
C LYS A 202 -27.19 21.77 -9.94
N PHE A 203 -26.59 20.76 -9.33
CA PHE A 203 -26.00 19.61 -10.02
C PHE A 203 -27.06 18.85 -10.81
N LYS A 204 -28.18 18.48 -10.16
CA LYS A 204 -29.29 17.78 -10.81
C LYS A 204 -29.86 18.53 -12.00
N LYS A 205 -29.96 19.86 -11.89
CA LYS A 205 -30.43 20.70 -13.01
C LYS A 205 -29.49 20.67 -14.22
N ILE A 206 -28.17 20.57 -13.99
CA ILE A 206 -27.16 20.56 -15.07
C ILE A 206 -27.03 19.18 -15.69
N TYR A 207 -26.90 18.12 -14.89
CA TYR A 207 -26.51 16.78 -15.36
C TYR A 207 -27.68 15.77 -15.42
N GLY A 208 -28.83 16.09 -14.80
CA GLY A 208 -30.03 15.26 -14.86
C GLY A 208 -30.09 14.10 -13.84
N TYR A 209 -29.11 13.98 -12.95
CA TYR A 209 -29.08 12.98 -11.89
C TYR A 209 -28.58 13.59 -10.56
N GLU A 210 -28.64 12.82 -9.46
CA GLU A 210 -28.31 13.32 -8.13
C GLU A 210 -26.81 13.45 -7.91
N LEU A 211 -26.38 14.49 -7.16
CA LEU A 211 -25.02 14.60 -6.64
C LEU A 211 -24.81 13.55 -5.53
N GLY A 212 -23.87 12.65 -5.75
CA GLY A 212 -23.57 11.54 -4.84
C GLY A 212 -22.20 10.93 -5.12
N VAL A 213 -21.90 9.81 -4.48
CA VAL A 213 -20.68 9.04 -4.75
C VAL A 213 -20.71 8.53 -6.18
N PRO A 214 -19.73 8.87 -7.04
CA PRO A 214 -19.70 8.41 -8.41
C PRO A 214 -19.46 6.90 -8.48
N VAL A 215 -20.28 6.20 -9.26
CA VAL A 215 -20.11 4.79 -9.60
C VAL A 215 -19.20 4.64 -10.82
N ASN A 216 -19.32 5.56 -11.77
CA ASN A 216 -18.53 5.54 -13.02
C ASN A 216 -17.74 6.85 -13.23
N TRP A 217 -16.79 6.78 -14.18
CA TRP A 217 -15.93 7.92 -14.50
C TRP A 217 -16.67 9.08 -15.14
N SER A 218 -17.80 8.85 -15.81
CA SER A 218 -18.62 9.94 -16.31
C SER A 218 -19.16 10.80 -15.17
N ALA A 219 -19.67 10.18 -14.10
CA ALA A 219 -20.12 10.92 -12.92
C ALA A 219 -18.96 11.61 -12.20
N TYR A 220 -17.81 10.96 -12.09
CA TYR A 220 -16.61 11.60 -11.50
C TYR A 220 -16.21 12.86 -12.27
N GLU A 221 -16.18 12.78 -13.60
CA GLU A 221 -15.85 13.93 -14.47
C GLU A 221 -16.90 15.03 -14.37
N ASP A 222 -18.20 14.69 -14.37
CA ASP A 222 -19.27 15.66 -14.22
C ASP A 222 -19.19 16.39 -12.85
N ILE A 223 -18.85 15.68 -11.78
CA ILE A 223 -18.62 16.27 -10.45
C ILE A 223 -17.36 17.16 -10.47
N ALA A 224 -16.29 16.73 -11.12
CA ALA A 224 -15.07 17.53 -11.25
C ALA A 224 -15.34 18.85 -12.01
N GLU A 225 -16.04 18.78 -13.11
CA GLU A 225 -16.49 19.96 -13.88
C GLU A 225 -17.42 20.84 -13.05
N PHE A 226 -18.40 20.24 -12.37
CA PHE A 226 -19.37 20.97 -11.55
C PHE A 226 -18.69 21.88 -10.53
N PHE A 227 -17.77 21.35 -9.75
CA PHE A 227 -17.09 22.16 -8.73
C PHE A 227 -16.08 23.15 -9.34
N SER A 228 -15.33 22.77 -10.37
CA SER A 228 -14.30 23.64 -10.98
C SER A 228 -14.90 24.76 -11.84
N VAL A 229 -15.99 24.49 -12.57
CA VAL A 229 -16.52 25.37 -13.61
C VAL A 229 -17.83 26.04 -13.21
N HIS A 230 -18.78 25.27 -12.62
CA HIS A 230 -20.11 25.78 -12.32
C HIS A 230 -20.25 26.35 -10.92
N VAL A 231 -19.56 25.78 -9.93
CA VAL A 231 -19.55 26.31 -8.54
C VAL A 231 -18.47 27.35 -8.38
N LYS A 232 -17.25 27.03 -8.68
CA LYS A 232 -16.02 27.85 -8.63
C LYS A 232 -15.58 28.27 -7.23
N ASN A 233 -16.52 28.73 -6.39
CA ASN A 233 -16.23 29.26 -5.06
C ASN A 233 -17.26 28.74 -4.06
N ILE A 234 -16.78 28.41 -2.86
CA ILE A 234 -17.62 28.12 -1.69
C ILE A 234 -17.08 28.96 -0.54
N ASP A 235 -17.96 29.74 0.10
CA ASP A 235 -17.64 30.61 1.23
C ASP A 235 -16.43 31.54 0.97
N GLY A 236 -16.31 32.06 -0.28
CA GLY A 236 -15.24 32.95 -0.71
C GLY A 236 -13.95 32.25 -1.13
N VAL A 237 -13.85 30.94 -0.98
CA VAL A 237 -12.66 30.14 -1.36
C VAL A 237 -12.83 29.56 -2.75
N ARG A 238 -11.79 29.69 -3.59
CA ARG A 238 -11.73 29.03 -4.91
C ARG A 238 -11.69 27.52 -4.75
N ILE A 239 -12.60 26.79 -5.44
CA ILE A 239 -12.75 25.35 -5.36
C ILE A 239 -12.31 24.69 -6.67
N TYR A 240 -11.67 23.52 -6.52
CA TYR A 240 -11.28 22.63 -7.59
C TYR A 240 -12.00 21.29 -7.46
N GLY A 241 -12.45 20.77 -8.58
CA GLY A 241 -13.26 19.56 -8.60
C GLY A 241 -12.45 18.27 -8.60
N HIS A 242 -11.13 18.35 -8.75
CA HIS A 242 -10.22 17.21 -8.82
C HIS A 242 -8.86 17.56 -8.23
N MET A 243 -8.15 16.55 -7.75
CA MET A 243 -6.76 16.64 -7.37
C MET A 243 -6.02 15.37 -7.79
N ASP A 244 -4.85 15.54 -8.35
CA ASP A 244 -3.89 14.50 -8.63
C ASP A 244 -2.50 15.13 -8.76
N TYR A 245 -1.47 14.35 -9.12
CA TYR A 245 -0.13 14.82 -9.37
C TYR A 245 0.39 14.33 -10.72
N GLY A 246 1.37 15.05 -11.29
CA GLY A 246 1.82 14.81 -12.66
C GLY A 246 3.32 14.99 -12.88
N LYS A 247 4.12 15.20 -11.82
CA LYS A 247 5.57 15.35 -11.95
C LYS A 247 6.18 14.07 -12.53
N ARG A 248 7.09 14.25 -13.49
CA ARG A 248 7.85 13.15 -14.09
C ARG A 248 8.84 12.57 -13.09
N ALA A 249 8.37 11.71 -12.20
CA ALA A 249 9.08 11.11 -11.08
C ALA A 249 8.59 9.67 -10.83
N PRO A 250 9.31 8.83 -10.08
CA PRO A 250 8.95 7.42 -9.86
C PRO A 250 7.52 7.19 -9.39
N ASP A 251 7.01 8.01 -8.47
CA ASP A 251 5.65 7.96 -7.94
C ASP A 251 4.55 8.09 -9.02
N LEU A 252 4.83 8.75 -10.14
CA LEU A 252 3.90 8.81 -11.26
C LEU A 252 3.69 7.44 -11.91
N GLY A 253 4.69 6.56 -11.90
CA GLY A 253 4.58 5.20 -12.41
C GLY A 253 3.57 4.38 -11.61
N TRP A 254 3.73 4.36 -10.30
CA TRP A 254 2.81 3.65 -9.38
C TRP A 254 1.39 4.20 -9.48
N ARG A 255 1.26 5.53 -9.56
CA ARG A 255 -0.04 6.17 -9.70
C ARG A 255 -0.86 5.61 -10.85
N MET A 256 -0.24 5.32 -11.97
CA MET A 256 -0.91 4.81 -13.16
C MET A 256 -1.23 3.31 -13.06
N THR A 257 -0.25 2.52 -12.66
CA THR A 257 -0.37 1.06 -12.58
C THR A 257 -1.24 0.62 -11.41
N ASP A 258 -1.17 1.35 -10.29
CA ASP A 258 -1.88 0.96 -9.06
C ASP A 258 -3.36 1.35 -9.08
N ALA A 259 -3.73 2.38 -9.79
CA ALA A 259 -5.10 2.88 -9.75
C ALA A 259 -5.74 3.02 -11.13
N TRP A 260 -5.15 3.84 -11.98
CA TRP A 260 -5.83 4.31 -13.19
C TRP A 260 -6.14 3.21 -14.20
N LEU A 261 -5.21 2.26 -14.43
CA LEU A 261 -5.43 1.19 -15.40
C LEU A 261 -6.53 0.22 -14.96
N SER A 262 -6.49 -0.25 -13.73
CA SER A 262 -7.50 -1.21 -13.26
C SER A 262 -8.89 -0.58 -13.19
N MET A 263 -9.00 0.65 -12.68
CA MET A 263 -10.26 1.39 -12.68
C MET A 263 -10.81 1.62 -14.09
N ALA A 264 -9.94 1.86 -15.08
CA ALA A 264 -10.37 2.01 -16.47
C ALA A 264 -10.88 0.70 -17.10
N GLY A 265 -10.54 -0.46 -16.53
CA GLY A 265 -10.82 -1.79 -17.08
C GLY A 265 -9.70 -2.33 -17.97
N GLY A 266 -8.44 -1.98 -17.65
CA GLY A 266 -7.24 -2.42 -18.39
C GLY A 266 -6.92 -3.91 -18.25
N GLY A 267 -7.25 -4.51 -17.11
CA GLY A 267 -7.02 -5.92 -16.83
C GLY A 267 -8.18 -6.85 -17.19
N SER A 268 -8.05 -8.11 -16.81
CA SER A 268 -9.08 -9.14 -16.99
C SER A 268 -9.92 -9.31 -15.71
N LYS A 269 -11.00 -10.08 -15.82
CA LYS A 269 -11.80 -10.48 -14.65
C LYS A 269 -11.06 -11.51 -13.81
N GLY A 270 -11.23 -11.44 -12.49
CA GLY A 270 -10.69 -12.42 -11.55
C GLY A 270 -9.54 -11.90 -10.70
N LEU A 271 -8.72 -12.82 -10.20
CA LEU A 271 -7.54 -12.54 -9.40
C LEU A 271 -6.31 -12.33 -10.30
N PRO A 272 -5.28 -11.58 -9.87
CA PRO A 272 -4.05 -11.40 -10.64
C PRO A 272 -3.41 -12.73 -11.06
N ASN A 273 -3.32 -13.69 -10.14
CA ASN A 273 -2.88 -15.03 -10.45
C ASN A 273 -3.99 -15.79 -11.19
N GLY A 274 -3.67 -16.26 -12.40
CA GLY A 274 -4.60 -17.01 -13.24
C GLY A 274 -5.48 -16.15 -14.14
N VAL A 275 -5.35 -14.82 -14.12
CA VAL A 275 -5.98 -13.95 -15.13
C VAL A 275 -5.09 -13.88 -16.36
N PRO A 276 -5.69 -13.81 -17.56
CA PRO A 276 -4.92 -13.70 -18.82
C PRO A 276 -4.12 -12.39 -18.93
N VAL A 277 -4.65 -11.26 -18.43
CA VAL A 277 -4.01 -9.94 -18.45
C VAL A 277 -4.19 -9.28 -17.09
N ASP A 278 -3.10 -8.85 -16.47
CA ASP A 278 -3.11 -8.16 -15.18
C ASP A 278 -3.35 -6.63 -15.31
N GLU A 279 -3.33 -5.96 -14.19
CA GLU A 279 -3.58 -4.52 -14.07
C GLU A 279 -2.47 -3.66 -14.72
N TRP A 280 -1.28 -4.23 -14.95
CA TRP A 280 -0.19 -3.59 -15.69
C TRP A 280 -0.31 -3.75 -17.20
N GLY A 281 -1.32 -4.48 -17.65
CA GLY A 281 -1.49 -4.86 -19.04
C GLY A 281 -0.56 -6.00 -19.47
N ILE A 282 0.04 -6.72 -18.53
CA ILE A 282 0.91 -7.87 -18.83
C ILE A 282 0.04 -9.12 -18.98
N ARG A 283 0.17 -9.82 -20.11
CA ARG A 283 -0.43 -11.13 -20.29
C ARG A 283 0.41 -12.21 -19.66
N MET A 284 -0.25 -13.12 -18.96
CA MET A 284 0.33 -14.34 -18.39
C MET A 284 0.04 -15.56 -19.23
N GLU A 285 0.95 -16.52 -19.27
CA GLU A 285 0.70 -17.85 -19.81
C GLU A 285 -0.23 -18.61 -18.88
N ALA A 286 -1.32 -19.17 -19.41
CA ALA A 286 -2.35 -19.84 -18.61
C ALA A 286 -1.76 -20.98 -17.75
N GLY A 287 -2.08 -20.97 -16.44
CA GLY A 287 -1.64 -22.00 -15.49
C GLY A 287 -0.15 -21.94 -15.12
N THR A 288 0.54 -20.87 -15.47
CA THR A 288 1.96 -20.66 -15.16
C THR A 288 2.20 -19.31 -14.46
N CYS A 289 3.45 -19.06 -14.06
CA CYS A 289 3.95 -17.77 -13.55
C CYS A 289 4.69 -16.94 -14.61
N ASN A 290 4.58 -17.28 -15.90
CA ASN A 290 5.39 -16.71 -16.97
C ASN A 290 4.67 -15.55 -17.66
N PRO A 291 5.21 -14.30 -17.60
CA PRO A 291 4.75 -13.19 -18.43
C PRO A 291 5.02 -13.47 -19.92
N VAL A 292 4.02 -13.21 -20.79
CA VAL A 292 4.14 -13.51 -22.22
C VAL A 292 3.98 -12.29 -23.13
N GLY A 293 3.79 -11.09 -22.60
CA GLY A 293 3.79 -9.86 -23.36
C GLY A 293 2.99 -8.74 -22.72
N ALA A 294 3.37 -7.50 -22.97
CA ALA A 294 2.68 -6.29 -22.52
C ALA A 294 1.93 -5.60 -23.67
N SER A 295 2.48 -5.64 -24.89
CA SER A 295 1.82 -5.01 -26.04
C SER A 295 0.60 -5.81 -26.52
N VAL A 296 -0.35 -5.10 -27.14
CA VAL A 296 -1.52 -5.72 -27.80
C VAL A 296 -1.09 -6.75 -28.84
N SER A 297 0.01 -6.54 -29.55
CA SER A 297 0.51 -7.48 -30.55
C SER A 297 1.01 -8.82 -29.96
N ARG A 298 1.27 -8.85 -28.67
CA ARG A 298 1.63 -10.07 -27.90
C ARG A 298 0.52 -10.53 -26.96
N GLY A 299 -0.66 -9.93 -27.09
CA GLY A 299 -1.85 -10.27 -26.30
C GLY A 299 -1.97 -9.56 -24.96
N GLY A 300 -1.03 -8.66 -24.63
CA GLY A 300 -1.14 -7.76 -23.49
C GLY A 300 -2.11 -6.60 -23.73
N ALA A 301 -2.21 -5.70 -22.79
CA ALA A 301 -3.14 -4.58 -22.82
C ALA A 301 -2.50 -3.22 -22.45
N ALA A 302 -1.19 -3.13 -22.32
CA ALA A 302 -0.51 -1.89 -21.90
C ALA A 302 -0.74 -0.72 -22.88
N ASN A 303 -0.96 -1.00 -24.18
CA ASN A 303 -1.36 0.00 -25.17
C ASN A 303 -2.76 -0.25 -25.76
N ALA A 304 -3.62 -0.93 -25.01
CA ALA A 304 -5.01 -1.17 -25.40
C ALA A 304 -5.87 0.10 -25.20
N PRO A 305 -7.09 0.14 -25.79
CA PRO A 305 -7.97 1.31 -25.68
C PRO A 305 -8.23 1.75 -24.23
N ALA A 306 -8.42 0.82 -23.29
CA ALA A 306 -8.63 1.14 -21.88
C ALA A 306 -7.44 1.87 -21.25
N ALA A 307 -6.21 1.42 -21.53
CA ALA A 307 -5.00 2.03 -21.02
C ALA A 307 -4.78 3.44 -21.59
N VAL A 308 -4.94 3.60 -22.91
CA VAL A 308 -4.85 4.90 -23.58
C VAL A 308 -5.92 5.87 -23.07
N TYR A 309 -7.14 5.37 -22.84
CA TYR A 309 -8.23 6.15 -22.25
C TYR A 309 -7.92 6.61 -20.83
N ALA A 310 -7.37 5.73 -19.99
CA ALA A 310 -6.97 6.06 -18.63
C ALA A 310 -5.98 7.24 -18.59
N ILE A 311 -4.91 7.14 -19.38
CA ILE A 311 -3.86 8.17 -19.43
C ILE A 311 -4.41 9.50 -19.99
N ARG A 312 -5.26 9.43 -21.02
CA ARG A 312 -5.91 10.62 -21.56
C ARG A 312 -6.80 11.31 -20.51
N LYS A 313 -7.61 10.55 -19.76
CA LYS A 313 -8.51 11.11 -18.74
C LYS A 313 -7.74 11.68 -17.56
N TRP A 314 -6.68 11.01 -17.10
CA TRP A 314 -5.80 11.53 -16.06
C TRP A 314 -5.21 12.90 -16.47
N ASP A 315 -4.62 13.04 -17.66
CA ASP A 315 -4.03 14.30 -18.12
C ASP A 315 -5.09 15.39 -18.33
N GLU A 316 -6.25 15.04 -18.91
CA GLU A 316 -7.38 15.98 -19.10
C GLU A 316 -7.90 16.53 -17.77
N TRP A 317 -8.15 15.68 -16.77
CA TRP A 317 -8.71 16.10 -15.50
C TRP A 317 -7.71 16.89 -14.67
N LEU A 318 -6.44 16.49 -14.70
CA LEU A 318 -5.35 17.21 -14.03
C LEU A 318 -5.24 18.65 -14.56
N ARG A 319 -5.37 18.86 -15.87
CA ARG A 319 -5.31 20.20 -16.46
C ARG A 319 -6.57 21.03 -16.29
N LYS A 320 -7.73 20.40 -16.39
CA LYS A 320 -9.01 21.13 -16.41
C LYS A 320 -9.58 21.41 -15.03
N TYR A 321 -9.39 20.51 -14.07
CA TYR A 321 -10.16 20.50 -12.84
C TYR A 321 -9.31 20.53 -11.56
N ALA A 322 -8.00 20.33 -11.64
CA ALA A 322 -7.10 20.37 -10.48
C ALA A 322 -6.58 21.80 -10.20
N PRO A 323 -6.03 22.04 -9.00
CA PRO A 323 -5.37 23.29 -8.67
C PRO A 323 -4.22 23.62 -9.63
N PRO A 324 -3.96 24.91 -9.91
CA PRO A 324 -2.79 25.33 -10.68
C PRO A 324 -1.50 24.76 -10.08
N GLY A 325 -0.64 24.19 -10.93
CA GLY A 325 0.62 23.59 -10.49
C GLY A 325 0.52 22.09 -10.19
N ALA A 326 -0.66 21.49 -10.03
CA ALA A 326 -0.83 20.08 -9.73
C ALA A 326 -0.10 19.16 -10.75
N ALA A 327 -0.06 19.54 -12.02
CA ALA A 327 0.69 18.83 -13.06
C ALA A 327 2.21 18.77 -12.81
N SER A 328 2.74 19.60 -11.90
CA SER A 328 4.16 19.63 -11.52
C SER A 328 4.42 19.06 -10.12
N TYR A 329 3.37 18.63 -9.42
CA TYR A 329 3.50 18.04 -8.08
C TYR A 329 3.91 16.58 -8.18
N ASP A 330 4.70 16.13 -7.21
CA ASP A 330 4.85 14.73 -6.84
C ASP A 330 3.83 14.33 -5.75
N PHE A 331 3.89 13.09 -5.33
CA PHE A 331 3.03 12.56 -4.28
C PHE A 331 3.02 13.44 -3.03
N TYR A 332 4.20 13.75 -2.48
CA TYR A 332 4.32 14.52 -1.24
C TYR A 332 3.84 15.98 -1.39
N GLN A 333 4.08 16.59 -2.53
CA GLN A 333 3.64 17.96 -2.83
C GLN A 333 2.11 18.05 -3.02
N SER A 334 1.44 16.95 -3.36
CA SER A 334 -0.01 16.89 -3.49
C SER A 334 -0.75 16.80 -2.16
N LEU A 335 -0.11 16.28 -1.10
CA LEU A 335 -0.74 16.02 0.20
C LEU A 335 -1.33 17.28 0.89
N PRO A 336 -0.66 18.45 0.94
CA PRO A 336 -1.22 19.63 1.61
C PRO A 336 -2.57 20.10 1.05
N ALA A 337 -2.86 19.87 -0.22
CA ALA A 337 -4.14 20.24 -0.82
C ALA A 337 -5.34 19.59 -0.13
N LEU A 338 -5.15 18.43 0.51
CA LEU A 338 -6.17 17.67 1.21
C LEU A 338 -6.66 18.37 2.50
N SER A 339 -5.75 19.00 3.23
CA SER A 339 -6.05 19.73 4.46
C SER A 339 -6.40 21.21 4.21
N GLN A 340 -6.05 21.77 3.05
CA GLN A 340 -6.38 23.16 2.68
C GLN A 340 -7.89 23.40 2.52
N GLY A 341 -8.65 22.35 2.15
CA GLY A 341 -10.10 22.41 2.07
C GLY A 341 -10.67 23.03 0.81
N ASN A 342 -9.90 23.10 -0.28
CA ASN A 342 -10.30 23.70 -1.56
C ASN A 342 -10.51 22.70 -2.70
N VAL A 343 -10.48 21.40 -2.41
CA VAL A 343 -10.70 20.31 -3.37
C VAL A 343 -11.99 19.57 -3.03
N ALA A 344 -12.80 19.24 -4.04
CA ALA A 344 -14.12 18.61 -3.83
C ALA A 344 -14.04 17.08 -3.76
N GLN A 345 -13.20 16.48 -4.57
CA GLN A 345 -13.04 15.02 -4.64
C GLN A 345 -11.65 14.62 -5.16
N GLN A 346 -11.28 13.38 -4.87
CA GLN A 346 -9.99 12.80 -5.25
C GLN A 346 -10.05 11.28 -5.19
N ILE A 347 -9.24 10.60 -6.00
CA ILE A 347 -8.90 9.19 -5.85
C ILE A 347 -7.48 9.14 -5.32
N PHE A 348 -7.26 8.51 -4.15
CA PHE A 348 -5.95 8.54 -3.51
C PHE A 348 -5.76 7.38 -2.51
N TRP A 349 -4.50 7.10 -2.13
CA TRP A 349 -4.19 6.12 -1.09
C TRP A 349 -4.64 6.62 0.27
N TYR A 350 -5.35 5.80 1.02
CA TYR A 350 -5.94 6.23 2.28
C TYR A 350 -4.91 6.51 3.38
N THR A 351 -3.76 5.83 3.40
CA THR A 351 -2.72 6.03 4.41
C THR A 351 -2.27 7.50 4.53
N ALA A 352 -1.87 8.09 3.42
CA ALA A 352 -1.45 9.48 3.38
C ALA A 352 -2.63 10.42 3.59
N PHE A 353 -3.80 10.08 3.04
CA PHE A 353 -4.99 10.89 3.14
C PHE A 353 -5.57 10.90 4.55
N THR A 354 -5.69 9.74 5.20
CA THR A 354 -6.37 9.63 6.49
C THR A 354 -5.67 10.44 7.57
N SER A 355 -4.33 10.40 7.63
CA SER A 355 -3.58 11.19 8.60
C SER A 355 -3.78 12.69 8.43
N SER A 356 -3.82 13.19 7.19
CA SER A 356 -4.10 14.59 6.89
C SER A 356 -5.55 14.96 7.20
N MET A 357 -6.50 14.08 6.91
CA MET A 357 -7.93 14.27 7.13
C MET A 357 -8.30 14.39 8.61
N VAL A 358 -7.66 13.59 9.47
CA VAL A 358 -7.96 13.55 10.91
C VAL A 358 -7.06 14.46 11.75
N ALA A 359 -6.12 15.16 11.13
CA ALA A 359 -5.25 16.10 11.83
C ALA A 359 -6.10 17.19 12.55
N PRO A 360 -5.68 17.64 13.74
CA PRO A 360 -6.43 18.64 14.47
C PRO A 360 -6.56 19.97 13.70
N LYS A 361 -7.65 20.71 13.94
CA LYS A 361 -7.88 22.03 13.33
C LYS A 361 -6.76 23.02 13.65
N GLU A 362 -6.20 22.94 14.83
CA GLU A 362 -5.10 23.78 15.32
C GLU A 362 -3.80 23.58 14.52
N SER A 363 -3.66 22.46 13.83
CA SER A 363 -2.54 22.21 12.89
C SER A 363 -2.74 22.82 11.51
N GLY A 364 -3.79 23.62 11.31
CA GLY A 364 -4.13 24.23 10.02
C GLY A 364 -5.02 23.38 9.12
N ASN A 365 -5.58 22.29 9.64
CA ASN A 365 -6.51 21.44 8.89
C ASN A 365 -7.89 22.10 8.76
N ASN A 366 -8.24 22.54 7.55
CA ASN A 366 -9.53 23.15 7.22
C ASN A 366 -10.62 22.12 6.87
N THR A 367 -10.33 20.83 7.00
CA THR A 367 -11.24 19.75 6.61
C THR A 367 -11.75 18.92 7.78
N VAL A 368 -11.74 19.50 8.97
CA VAL A 368 -12.43 18.99 10.17
C VAL A 368 -13.42 20.03 10.70
N ASP A 369 -14.52 19.56 11.27
CA ASP A 369 -15.48 20.43 11.95
C ASP A 369 -15.00 20.85 13.36
N ASN A 370 -15.84 21.56 14.10
CA ASN A 370 -15.51 22.02 15.46
C ASN A 370 -15.44 20.88 16.49
N ASP A 371 -16.04 19.73 16.20
CA ASP A 371 -16.01 18.53 17.03
C ASP A 371 -14.85 17.59 16.64
N GLY A 372 -14.01 17.99 15.68
CA GLY A 372 -12.90 17.20 15.16
C GLY A 372 -13.35 16.05 14.25
N LYS A 373 -14.55 16.14 13.66
CA LYS A 373 -15.02 15.15 12.67
C LYS A 373 -14.55 15.56 11.28
N PRO A 374 -14.02 14.61 10.47
CA PRO A 374 -13.63 14.90 9.10
C PRO A 374 -14.81 15.36 8.24
N LEU A 375 -14.59 16.35 7.40
CA LEU A 375 -15.52 16.78 6.36
C LEU A 375 -15.45 15.88 5.12
N TRP A 376 -14.37 15.12 4.98
CA TRP A 376 -14.21 14.10 3.97
C TRP A 376 -14.89 12.78 4.33
N ARG A 377 -15.28 12.04 3.28
CA ARG A 377 -15.66 10.62 3.39
C ARG A 377 -14.96 9.84 2.30
N MET A 378 -14.73 8.54 2.58
CA MET A 378 -14.20 7.59 1.62
C MET A 378 -15.30 6.68 1.07
N ALA A 379 -15.11 6.25 -0.16
CA ALA A 379 -15.97 5.31 -0.85
C ALA A 379 -15.16 4.48 -1.86
N PRO A 380 -15.74 3.41 -2.45
CA PRO A 380 -15.10 2.70 -3.53
C PRO A 380 -14.76 3.62 -4.71
N SER A 381 -13.63 3.37 -5.36
CA SER A 381 -13.24 4.09 -6.58
C SER A 381 -14.25 3.86 -7.71
N PRO A 382 -14.59 4.90 -8.49
CA PRO A 382 -15.46 4.74 -9.67
C PRO A 382 -14.70 4.04 -10.79
N HIS A 383 -15.43 3.35 -11.66
CA HIS A 383 -14.85 2.63 -12.79
C HIS A 383 -15.04 3.31 -14.14
N GLY A 384 -14.12 3.08 -15.05
CA GLY A 384 -14.18 3.55 -16.43
C GLY A 384 -15.10 2.68 -17.32
N PRO A 385 -15.35 3.12 -18.58
CA PRO A 385 -16.30 2.46 -19.48
C PRO A 385 -15.82 1.11 -20.04
N TYR A 386 -14.55 0.76 -19.86
CA TYR A 386 -14.02 -0.55 -20.26
C TYR A 386 -14.06 -1.57 -19.12
N TRP A 387 -14.41 -1.12 -17.91
CA TRP A 387 -14.55 -1.99 -16.74
C TRP A 387 -15.83 -2.82 -16.83
N GLU A 388 -15.79 -4.05 -16.35
CA GLU A 388 -16.92 -4.96 -16.27
C GLU A 388 -16.98 -5.62 -14.89
N ASP A 389 -18.18 -6.05 -14.51
CA ASP A 389 -18.36 -6.81 -13.27
C ASP A 389 -17.39 -8.00 -13.17
N GLY A 390 -16.77 -8.13 -12.00
CA GLY A 390 -15.72 -9.11 -11.73
C GLY A 390 -14.30 -8.63 -11.99
N MET A 391 -14.12 -7.43 -12.55
CA MET A 391 -12.83 -6.73 -12.56
C MET A 391 -12.56 -6.04 -11.21
N LYS A 392 -11.31 -5.67 -10.97
CA LYS A 392 -10.90 -4.94 -9.78
C LYS A 392 -11.02 -3.42 -9.97
N LEU A 393 -11.16 -2.69 -8.87
CA LEU A 393 -11.39 -1.23 -8.85
C LEU A 393 -10.14 -0.45 -8.49
N GLY A 394 -8.99 -0.95 -8.72
CA GLY A 394 -7.73 -0.31 -8.38
C GLY A 394 -6.85 -1.24 -7.57
N TYR A 395 -5.84 -0.65 -7.03
CA TYR A 395 -4.79 -1.27 -6.28
C TYR A 395 -5.09 -1.24 -4.78
N GLN A 396 -4.85 -2.36 -4.15
CA GLN A 396 -4.72 -2.48 -2.71
C GLN A 396 -3.39 -3.14 -2.42
N ASP A 397 -2.67 -2.65 -1.43
CA ASP A 397 -1.35 -3.13 -1.08
C ASP A 397 -1.25 -3.51 0.39
N ALA A 398 -0.16 -4.21 0.69
CA ALA A 398 0.30 -4.48 2.02
C ALA A 398 1.79 -4.14 2.09
N GLY A 399 2.12 -2.98 2.63
CA GLY A 399 3.49 -2.69 3.05
C GLY A 399 3.94 -3.81 3.99
N SER A 400 5.05 -4.47 3.70
CA SER A 400 5.32 -5.79 4.28
C SER A 400 6.79 -6.05 4.54
N TRP A 401 7.08 -6.73 5.65
CA TRP A 401 8.41 -7.18 6.01
C TRP A 401 8.92 -8.25 5.08
N THR A 402 10.08 -8.02 4.50
CA THR A 402 10.80 -8.98 3.65
C THR A 402 12.18 -9.26 4.23
N LEU A 403 12.55 -10.54 4.27
CA LEU A 403 13.87 -11.00 4.68
C LEU A 403 14.74 -11.27 3.45
N PHE A 404 15.98 -10.77 3.47
CA PHE A 404 16.94 -11.09 2.41
C PHE A 404 17.54 -12.50 2.60
N LYS A 405 17.64 -13.26 1.51
CA LYS A 405 18.37 -14.55 1.51
C LYS A 405 19.86 -14.38 1.79
N SER A 406 20.45 -13.25 1.43
CA SER A 406 21.87 -12.95 1.67
C SER A 406 22.20 -12.68 3.14
N THR A 407 21.21 -12.35 3.98
CA THR A 407 21.44 -12.11 5.40
C THR A 407 21.87 -13.40 6.10
N PRO A 408 22.95 -13.41 6.91
CA PRO A 408 23.32 -14.56 7.73
C PRO A 408 22.17 -15.04 8.62
N VAL A 409 22.06 -16.35 8.83
CA VAL A 409 20.91 -16.99 9.49
C VAL A 409 20.57 -16.38 10.85
N ASP A 410 21.57 -16.19 11.73
CA ASP A 410 21.35 -15.64 13.07
C ASP A 410 20.83 -14.21 13.02
N ARG A 411 21.34 -13.38 12.11
CA ARG A 411 20.86 -12.02 11.89
C ARG A 411 19.46 -12.04 11.29
N ARG A 412 19.19 -12.97 10.37
CA ARG A 412 17.85 -13.16 9.79
C ARG A 412 16.83 -13.59 10.84
N LYS A 413 17.22 -14.47 11.78
CA LYS A 413 16.37 -14.85 12.92
C LYS A 413 16.07 -13.65 13.82
N ALA A 414 17.07 -12.83 14.12
CA ALA A 414 16.88 -11.60 14.90
C ALA A 414 15.96 -10.59 14.18
N ALA A 415 16.14 -10.40 12.87
CA ALA A 415 15.28 -9.54 12.07
C ALA A 415 13.84 -10.08 11.97
N TRP A 416 13.67 -11.40 11.86
CA TRP A 416 12.37 -12.05 11.89
C TRP A 416 11.64 -11.86 13.22
N LEU A 417 12.34 -11.93 14.34
CA LEU A 417 11.77 -11.62 15.65
C LEU A 417 11.25 -10.17 15.71
N PHE A 418 12.03 -9.20 15.21
CA PHE A 418 11.57 -7.82 15.17
C PHE A 418 10.38 -7.61 14.24
N ALA A 419 10.40 -8.18 13.04
CA ALA A 419 9.28 -8.11 12.10
C ALA A 419 7.98 -8.63 12.73
N GLN A 420 8.03 -9.80 13.38
CA GLN A 420 6.89 -10.36 14.09
C GLN A 420 6.44 -9.51 15.29
N PHE A 421 7.39 -8.89 16.00
CA PHE A 421 7.08 -8.04 17.14
C PHE A 421 6.23 -6.84 16.73
N THR A 422 6.56 -6.19 15.59
CA THR A 422 5.83 -5.01 15.11
C THR A 422 4.39 -5.31 14.71
N VAL A 423 4.08 -6.57 14.40
CA VAL A 423 2.75 -7.02 13.98
C VAL A 423 2.12 -8.06 14.91
N SER A 424 2.72 -8.32 16.07
CA SER A 424 2.17 -9.22 17.09
C SER A 424 0.81 -8.71 17.58
N LYS A 425 -0.07 -9.63 18.03
CA LYS A 425 -1.40 -9.25 18.54
C LYS A 425 -1.33 -8.30 19.75
N THR A 426 -0.24 -8.32 20.50
CA THR A 426 0.03 -7.34 21.57
C THR A 426 0.16 -5.93 21.03
N VAL A 427 0.78 -5.74 19.86
CA VAL A 427 1.22 -4.44 19.33
C VAL A 427 0.32 -3.92 18.21
N SER A 428 -0.19 -4.81 17.35
CA SER A 428 -0.80 -4.49 16.05
C SER A 428 -1.97 -3.50 16.17
N LEU A 429 -2.88 -3.69 17.12
CA LEU A 429 -4.03 -2.80 17.29
C LEU A 429 -3.61 -1.37 17.65
N LYS A 430 -2.64 -1.21 18.55
CA LYS A 430 -2.10 0.12 18.89
C LYS A 430 -1.43 0.76 17.67
N LYS A 431 -0.62 -0.01 16.94
CA LYS A 431 0.03 0.46 15.71
C LYS A 431 -0.99 0.88 14.65
N THR A 432 -2.05 0.09 14.45
CA THR A 432 -3.16 0.43 13.56
C THR A 432 -3.85 1.73 13.98
N HIS A 433 -3.99 2.00 15.28
CA HIS A 433 -4.53 3.28 15.75
C HIS A 433 -3.60 4.48 15.50
N VAL A 434 -2.29 4.26 15.46
CA VAL A 434 -1.29 5.32 15.18
C VAL A 434 -1.26 5.64 13.68
N GLY A 435 -1.08 4.63 12.85
CA GLY A 435 -0.92 4.79 11.39
C GLY A 435 -2.24 4.87 10.63
N LEU A 436 -3.33 4.41 11.23
CA LEU A 436 -4.64 4.24 10.59
C LEU A 436 -4.59 3.31 9.37
N THR A 437 -3.65 2.38 9.37
CA THR A 437 -3.44 1.36 8.35
C THR A 437 -3.77 -0.01 8.94
N PRO A 438 -4.95 -0.58 8.68
CA PRO A 438 -5.33 -1.87 9.27
C PRO A 438 -4.36 -2.98 8.87
N ILE A 439 -3.99 -3.80 9.85
CA ILE A 439 -3.06 -4.92 9.66
C ILE A 439 -3.83 -6.24 9.73
N ARG A 440 -4.68 -6.39 10.78
CA ARG A 440 -5.43 -7.59 11.08
C ARG A 440 -6.93 -7.37 11.01
N ASP A 441 -7.66 -8.39 10.62
CA ASP A 441 -9.13 -8.38 10.67
C ASP A 441 -9.62 -8.22 12.11
N SER A 442 -8.98 -8.88 13.07
CA SER A 442 -9.26 -8.73 14.50
C SER A 442 -9.05 -7.29 15.00
N ASP A 443 -8.08 -6.55 14.49
CA ASP A 443 -7.82 -5.16 14.89
C ASP A 443 -8.97 -4.23 14.44
N ILE A 444 -9.36 -4.27 13.17
CA ILE A 444 -10.40 -3.38 12.64
C ILE A 444 -11.78 -3.70 13.22
N ARG A 445 -12.01 -4.94 13.70
CA ARG A 445 -13.25 -5.34 14.37
C ARG A 445 -13.28 -5.02 15.86
N HIS A 446 -12.16 -4.61 16.45
CA HIS A 446 -12.10 -4.29 17.86
C HIS A 446 -13.00 -3.09 18.24
N ALA A 447 -13.57 -3.10 19.46
CA ALA A 447 -14.50 -2.08 19.95
C ALA A 447 -13.91 -0.65 19.88
N SER A 448 -12.61 -0.49 20.13
CA SER A 448 -11.94 0.82 20.05
C SER A 448 -12.02 1.48 18.66
N PHE A 449 -12.07 0.69 17.58
CA PHE A 449 -12.33 1.21 16.24
C PHE A 449 -13.79 1.57 16.02
N THR A 450 -14.74 0.83 16.61
CA THR A 450 -16.16 1.18 16.58
C THR A 450 -16.41 2.55 17.26
N GLU A 451 -15.78 2.77 18.40
CA GLU A 451 -15.86 4.05 19.13
C GLU A 451 -15.23 5.21 18.35
N ARG A 452 -14.15 4.95 17.62
CA ARG A 452 -13.41 5.93 16.83
C ARG A 452 -14.00 6.17 15.43
N ALA A 453 -14.81 5.25 14.89
CA ALA A 453 -15.33 5.27 13.53
C ALA A 453 -15.95 6.61 13.10
N PRO A 454 -16.75 7.33 13.93
CA PRO A 454 -17.31 8.63 13.56
C PRO A 454 -16.28 9.72 13.22
N LYS A 455 -15.03 9.52 13.64
CA LYS A 455 -13.90 10.44 13.39
C LYS A 455 -12.93 9.93 12.31
N LEU A 456 -13.31 8.90 11.56
CA LEU A 456 -12.43 8.26 10.56
C LEU A 456 -13.03 8.24 9.15
N GLY A 457 -14.08 9.06 8.90
CA GLY A 457 -14.56 9.33 7.54
C GLY A 457 -15.04 8.13 6.72
N GLY A 458 -15.43 7.00 7.37
CA GLY A 458 -15.88 5.78 6.71
C GLY A 458 -14.81 4.68 6.61
N LEU A 459 -13.60 4.90 7.14
CA LEU A 459 -12.50 3.92 7.13
C LEU A 459 -12.91 2.58 7.73
N VAL A 460 -13.52 2.62 8.92
CA VAL A 460 -13.88 1.41 9.68
C VAL A 460 -14.98 0.65 8.95
N GLU A 461 -15.98 1.36 8.47
CA GLU A 461 -17.09 0.81 7.72
C GLU A 461 -16.62 0.14 6.42
N PHE A 462 -15.73 0.79 5.68
CA PHE A 462 -15.14 0.24 4.47
C PHE A 462 -14.36 -1.06 4.75
N TYR A 463 -13.44 -1.04 5.72
CA TYR A 463 -12.62 -2.22 6.01
C TYR A 463 -13.38 -3.40 6.64
N ARG A 464 -14.56 -3.13 7.21
CA ARG A 464 -15.49 -4.18 7.66
C ARG A 464 -16.43 -4.65 6.56
N SER A 465 -16.51 -3.95 5.43
CA SER A 465 -17.44 -4.23 4.33
C SER A 465 -16.94 -5.33 3.40
N PRO A 466 -17.85 -5.96 2.63
CA PRO A 466 -17.47 -6.88 1.56
C PRO A 466 -16.78 -6.18 0.39
N ASP A 467 -16.90 -4.87 0.24
CA ASP A 467 -16.28 -4.13 -0.87
C ASP A 467 -14.76 -4.13 -0.82
N ARG A 468 -14.15 -4.32 0.37
CA ARG A 468 -12.69 -4.34 0.53
C ARG A 468 -11.95 -5.38 -0.34
N VAL A 469 -12.64 -6.42 -0.81
CA VAL A 469 -12.04 -7.45 -1.67
C VAL A 469 -12.10 -7.12 -3.18
N ARG A 470 -12.64 -5.97 -3.55
CA ARG A 470 -12.76 -5.53 -4.95
C ARG A 470 -11.47 -4.92 -5.51
N TRP A 471 -10.45 -4.76 -4.68
CA TRP A 471 -9.10 -4.34 -5.08
C TRP A 471 -8.22 -5.56 -5.28
N SER A 472 -7.19 -5.43 -6.10
CA SER A 472 -6.22 -6.49 -6.34
C SER A 472 -4.81 -6.05 -5.97
N PRO A 473 -3.94 -7.00 -5.55
CA PRO A 473 -2.52 -6.71 -5.50
C PRO A 473 -2.01 -6.43 -6.91
N THR A 474 -1.06 -5.51 -7.03
CA THR A 474 -0.29 -5.37 -8.26
C THR A 474 1.11 -5.95 -8.08
N GLY A 475 1.90 -6.00 -9.14
CA GLY A 475 3.29 -6.42 -9.08
C GLY A 475 3.56 -7.93 -9.06
N ILE A 476 2.61 -8.78 -8.64
CA ILE A 476 2.81 -10.24 -8.60
C ILE A 476 3.29 -10.80 -9.95
N ASN A 477 2.75 -10.30 -11.04
CA ASN A 477 3.07 -10.73 -12.40
C ASN A 477 4.20 -9.92 -13.05
N VAL A 478 4.67 -8.86 -12.38
CA VAL A 478 5.70 -7.95 -12.89
C VAL A 478 7.09 -8.54 -12.66
N PRO A 479 7.82 -8.92 -13.72
CA PRO A 479 9.07 -9.67 -13.54
C PRO A 479 10.27 -8.81 -13.14
N ASP A 480 10.24 -7.51 -13.39
CA ASP A 480 11.23 -6.51 -12.99
C ASP A 480 10.53 -5.18 -12.70
N TYR A 481 9.94 -5.08 -11.53
CA TYR A 481 9.16 -3.91 -11.13
C TYR A 481 9.95 -2.60 -11.24
N PRO A 482 11.16 -2.45 -10.69
CA PRO A 482 11.86 -1.17 -10.75
C PRO A 482 12.13 -0.71 -12.18
N LYS A 483 12.44 -1.63 -13.09
CA LYS A 483 12.71 -1.31 -14.49
C LYS A 483 11.45 -0.98 -15.27
N LEU A 484 10.39 -1.76 -15.08
CA LEU A 484 9.13 -1.55 -15.77
C LEU A 484 8.43 -0.29 -15.24
N ALA A 485 8.43 -0.03 -13.93
CA ALA A 485 7.92 1.21 -13.34
C ALA A 485 8.65 2.45 -13.87
N GLN A 486 9.98 2.36 -14.10
CA GLN A 486 10.74 3.43 -14.72
C GLN A 486 10.23 3.77 -16.14
N ILE A 487 9.89 2.77 -16.94
CA ILE A 487 9.30 2.97 -18.26
C ILE A 487 7.97 3.70 -18.13
N TRP A 488 7.13 3.29 -17.18
CA TRP A 488 5.84 3.91 -16.93
C TRP A 488 5.95 5.42 -16.66
N TRP A 489 6.67 5.83 -15.62
CA TRP A 489 6.71 7.25 -15.24
C TRP A 489 7.42 8.12 -16.29
N GLN A 490 8.36 7.58 -17.06
CA GLN A 490 9.02 8.30 -18.13
C GLN A 490 8.06 8.60 -19.28
N GLN A 491 7.33 7.60 -19.78
CA GLN A 491 6.41 7.76 -20.90
C GLN A 491 5.16 8.58 -20.52
N ILE A 492 4.64 8.40 -19.30
CA ILE A 492 3.51 9.19 -18.81
C ILE A 492 3.91 10.65 -18.58
N GLY A 493 5.10 10.91 -18.07
CA GLY A 493 5.65 12.27 -17.95
C GLY A 493 5.76 12.99 -19.29
N ASP A 494 6.02 12.25 -20.37
CA ASP A 494 6.06 12.80 -21.73
C ASP A 494 4.65 13.17 -22.26
N VAL A 495 3.57 12.51 -21.79
CA VAL A 495 2.20 12.96 -22.03
C VAL A 495 1.92 14.26 -21.30
N ASN A 496 2.23 14.32 -20.01
CA ASN A 496 2.01 15.51 -19.20
C ASN A 496 2.78 16.74 -19.73
N SER A 497 3.99 16.55 -20.27
CA SER A 497 4.75 17.64 -20.92
C SER A 497 4.20 18.03 -22.29
N GLY A 498 3.30 17.26 -22.89
CA GLY A 498 2.79 17.45 -24.24
C GLY A 498 3.73 16.96 -25.34
N ALA A 499 4.83 16.25 -25.00
CA ALA A 499 5.77 15.70 -25.97
C ALA A 499 5.15 14.58 -26.81
N PHE A 500 4.26 13.78 -26.24
CA PHE A 500 3.55 12.69 -26.92
C PHE A 500 2.05 12.74 -26.64
N THR A 501 1.27 12.25 -27.60
CA THR A 501 -0.12 11.91 -27.33
C THR A 501 -0.20 10.66 -26.43
N PRO A 502 -1.29 10.44 -25.69
CA PRO A 502 -1.49 9.23 -24.90
C PRO A 502 -1.25 7.94 -25.71
N GLN A 503 -1.74 7.85 -26.95
CA GLN A 503 -1.53 6.67 -27.78
C GLN A 503 -0.06 6.45 -28.12
N GLN A 504 0.67 7.51 -28.50
CA GLN A 504 2.10 7.42 -28.82
C GLN A 504 2.93 6.99 -27.61
N ALA A 505 2.64 7.57 -26.43
CA ALA A 505 3.32 7.20 -25.20
C ALA A 505 3.07 5.74 -24.83
N MET A 506 1.81 5.26 -24.90
CA MET A 506 1.47 3.89 -24.56
C MET A 506 2.01 2.86 -25.57
N ASP A 507 2.09 3.19 -26.86
CA ASP A 507 2.73 2.32 -27.86
C ASP A 507 4.23 2.16 -27.62
N ARG A 508 4.91 3.24 -27.25
CA ARG A 508 6.32 3.21 -26.85
C ARG A 508 6.52 2.41 -25.58
N LEU A 509 5.73 2.71 -24.54
CA LEU A 509 5.75 2.02 -23.25
C LEU A 509 5.61 0.50 -23.42
N ALA A 510 4.59 0.03 -24.12
CA ALA A 510 4.34 -1.38 -24.35
C ALA A 510 5.48 -2.05 -25.14
N THR A 511 6.06 -1.34 -26.10
CA THR A 511 7.22 -1.82 -26.87
C THR A 511 8.47 -1.95 -25.99
N GLU A 512 8.72 -0.98 -25.14
CA GLU A 512 9.86 -0.99 -24.22
C GLU A 512 9.72 -2.07 -23.14
N MET A 513 8.51 -2.29 -22.60
CA MET A 513 8.22 -3.40 -21.68
C MET A 513 8.50 -4.75 -22.33
N ASP A 514 7.99 -4.98 -23.55
CA ASP A 514 8.27 -6.20 -24.30
C ASP A 514 9.77 -6.40 -24.54
N LEU A 515 10.54 -5.33 -24.80
CA LEU A 515 11.98 -5.40 -24.99
C LEU A 515 12.72 -5.78 -23.71
N VAL A 516 12.33 -5.23 -22.56
CA VAL A 516 12.89 -5.63 -21.25
C VAL A 516 12.63 -7.12 -21.01
N MET A 517 11.37 -7.56 -21.16
CA MET A 517 10.99 -8.96 -20.97
C MET A 517 11.70 -9.90 -21.97
N SER A 518 11.96 -9.47 -23.21
CA SER A 518 12.74 -10.25 -24.18
C SER A 518 14.18 -10.46 -23.73
N ARG A 519 14.82 -9.44 -23.15
CA ARG A 519 16.18 -9.57 -22.60
C ARG A 519 16.20 -10.49 -21.39
N MET A 520 15.18 -10.43 -20.54
CA MET A 520 15.05 -11.34 -19.40
C MET A 520 14.84 -12.79 -19.85
N GLN A 521 14.02 -13.03 -20.88
CA GLN A 521 13.85 -14.36 -21.48
C GLN A 521 15.17 -14.90 -21.97
N ALA A 522 15.95 -14.14 -22.73
CA ALA A 522 17.25 -14.56 -23.23
C ALA A 522 18.26 -14.88 -22.11
N ALA A 523 18.22 -14.12 -21.00
CA ALA A 523 19.03 -14.38 -19.82
C ALA A 523 18.60 -15.68 -19.12
N ASP A 524 17.30 -15.93 -18.99
CA ASP A 524 16.74 -17.13 -18.36
C ASP A 524 17.02 -18.40 -19.17
N GLU A 525 16.91 -18.33 -20.49
CA GLU A 525 17.26 -19.42 -21.40
C GLU A 525 18.74 -19.85 -21.22
N LYS A 526 19.62 -18.88 -21.00
CA LYS A 526 21.06 -19.11 -20.81
C LYS A 526 21.41 -19.61 -19.40
N ALA A 527 20.83 -19.03 -18.35
CA ALA A 527 21.33 -19.19 -16.98
C ALA A 527 20.28 -19.63 -15.95
N LYS A 528 19.01 -19.81 -16.35
CA LYS A 528 17.88 -20.23 -15.48
C LYS A 528 17.72 -19.34 -14.23
N VAL A 529 17.83 -18.03 -14.40
CA VAL A 529 17.91 -17.06 -13.29
C VAL A 529 16.57 -16.79 -12.59
N TYR A 530 15.43 -17.13 -13.20
CA TYR A 530 14.10 -16.76 -12.69
C TYR A 530 13.28 -17.94 -12.13
N GLY A 531 13.94 -19.03 -11.72
CA GLY A 531 13.27 -20.14 -11.03
C GLY A 531 12.14 -20.82 -11.81
N GLY A 532 12.15 -20.72 -13.15
CA GLY A 532 11.09 -21.24 -14.02
C GLY A 532 9.95 -20.25 -14.29
N CYS A 533 9.94 -19.08 -13.64
CA CYS A 533 8.92 -18.03 -13.78
C CYS A 533 9.37 -16.84 -14.66
N GLY A 534 10.41 -17.02 -15.49
CA GLY A 534 10.90 -15.99 -16.40
C GLY A 534 9.91 -15.69 -17.55
N PRO A 535 10.03 -14.51 -18.19
CA PRO A 535 9.22 -14.18 -19.35
C PRO A 535 9.38 -15.19 -20.49
N ARG A 536 8.27 -15.47 -21.19
CA ARG A 536 8.20 -16.32 -22.41
C ARG A 536 7.32 -15.65 -23.44
N LEU A 537 7.89 -14.69 -24.16
CA LEU A 537 7.10 -13.81 -25.01
C LEU A 537 6.38 -14.55 -26.15
N ASN A 538 5.08 -14.28 -26.26
CA ASN A 538 4.29 -14.69 -27.41
C ASN A 538 4.88 -14.15 -28.72
N GLU A 539 4.72 -14.89 -29.82
CA GLU A 539 4.88 -14.31 -31.15
C GLU A 539 3.91 -13.17 -31.36
N LYS A 540 4.35 -12.14 -32.10
CA LYS A 540 3.48 -11.05 -32.48
C LYS A 540 2.38 -11.55 -33.41
N LYS A 541 1.12 -11.28 -33.04
CA LYS A 541 -0.07 -11.58 -33.85
C LYS A 541 -0.89 -10.31 -34.06
N SER A 542 -1.82 -10.36 -34.99
CA SER A 542 -2.74 -9.27 -35.26
C SER A 542 -3.68 -9.02 -34.06
N ARG A 543 -4.19 -7.81 -33.95
CA ARG A 543 -5.23 -7.48 -32.95
C ARG A 543 -6.46 -8.39 -33.10
N SER A 544 -6.88 -8.71 -34.34
CA SER A 544 -8.02 -9.60 -34.61
C SER A 544 -7.80 -11.01 -34.06
N TYR A 545 -6.58 -11.53 -34.13
CA TYR A 545 -6.25 -12.81 -33.49
C TYR A 545 -6.47 -12.75 -31.96
N TRP A 546 -5.96 -11.70 -31.33
CA TRP A 546 -6.06 -11.57 -29.88
C TRP A 546 -7.48 -11.29 -29.40
N LEU A 547 -8.31 -10.57 -30.15
CA LEU A 547 -9.73 -10.32 -29.80
C LEU A 547 -10.55 -11.59 -29.52
N ASN A 548 -10.12 -12.73 -30.05
CA ASN A 548 -10.77 -14.02 -29.84
C ASN A 548 -10.16 -14.84 -28.69
N GLN A 549 -9.15 -14.30 -28.01
CA GLN A 549 -8.50 -14.98 -26.89
C GLN A 549 -9.05 -14.48 -25.54
N PRO A 550 -9.08 -15.32 -24.50
CA PRO A 550 -9.42 -14.87 -23.15
C PRO A 550 -8.54 -13.68 -22.69
N GLY A 551 -9.14 -12.71 -22.03
CA GLY A 551 -8.43 -11.52 -21.53
C GLY A 551 -7.85 -10.62 -22.62
N SER A 552 -8.40 -10.66 -23.83
CA SER A 552 -7.98 -9.79 -24.94
C SER A 552 -8.23 -8.32 -24.65
N PRO A 553 -7.41 -7.42 -25.26
CA PRO A 553 -7.74 -5.99 -25.28
C PRO A 553 -9.13 -5.75 -25.85
N LYS A 554 -9.98 -5.05 -25.11
CA LYS A 554 -11.36 -4.79 -25.53
C LYS A 554 -11.42 -3.83 -26.70
N ALA A 555 -12.50 -3.97 -27.48
CA ALA A 555 -12.85 -3.02 -28.52
C ALA A 555 -13.18 -1.65 -27.89
N LYS A 556 -13.11 -0.60 -28.72
CA LYS A 556 -13.54 0.74 -28.31
C LYS A 556 -15.02 0.72 -27.93
N VAL A 557 -15.35 1.31 -26.78
CA VAL A 557 -16.73 1.43 -26.26
C VAL A 557 -17.18 2.90 -26.28
N ASN A 558 -18.42 3.18 -25.86
CA ASN A 558 -18.83 4.54 -25.56
C ASN A 558 -18.05 5.03 -24.32
N GLU A 559 -17.16 5.97 -24.54
CA GLU A 559 -16.24 6.48 -23.51
C GLU A 559 -16.89 7.55 -22.59
N LYS A 560 -18.09 8.01 -22.88
CA LYS A 560 -18.88 8.93 -22.05
C LYS A 560 -20.32 8.38 -21.90
N PRO A 561 -20.53 7.26 -21.19
CA PRO A 561 -21.88 6.82 -20.84
C PRO A 561 -22.55 7.81 -19.89
N GLN A 562 -23.84 7.63 -19.58
CA GLN A 562 -24.54 8.42 -18.57
C GLN A 562 -23.82 8.30 -17.21
N GLY A 563 -23.67 9.42 -16.51
CA GLY A 563 -23.14 9.43 -15.15
C GLY A 563 -24.05 8.71 -14.17
N GLU A 564 -23.46 7.93 -13.27
CA GLU A 564 -24.15 7.16 -12.24
C GLU A 564 -23.58 7.50 -10.87
N THR A 565 -24.44 7.74 -9.89
CA THR A 565 -24.07 8.02 -8.50
C THR A 565 -24.93 7.22 -7.52
N ILE A 566 -24.40 7.02 -6.32
CA ILE A 566 -25.11 6.45 -5.18
C ILE A 566 -25.03 7.41 -3.98
N GLY A 567 -26.10 7.48 -3.18
CA GLY A 567 -26.06 8.21 -1.91
C GLY A 567 -25.08 7.59 -0.92
N TYR A 568 -24.27 8.40 -0.24
CA TYR A 568 -23.29 7.88 0.71
C TYR A 568 -23.94 7.11 1.86
N ASP A 569 -25.03 7.62 2.41
CA ASP A 569 -25.74 6.97 3.52
C ASP A 569 -26.36 5.62 3.08
N GLU A 570 -26.79 5.51 1.82
CA GLU A 570 -27.22 4.24 1.21
C GLU A 570 -26.05 3.26 1.09
N LEU A 571 -24.88 3.74 0.66
CA LEU A 571 -23.68 2.93 0.56
C LEU A 571 -23.25 2.35 1.92
N VAL A 572 -23.18 3.20 2.96
CA VAL A 572 -22.83 2.80 4.34
C VAL A 572 -23.87 1.79 4.88
N LYS A 573 -25.15 2.00 4.59
CA LYS A 573 -26.20 1.05 4.97
C LYS A 573 -26.00 -0.32 4.33
N ARG A 574 -25.62 -0.37 3.04
CA ARG A 574 -25.28 -1.64 2.36
C ARG A 574 -24.08 -2.33 3.02
N TRP A 575 -23.06 -1.58 3.42
CA TRP A 575 -21.90 -2.12 4.13
C TRP A 575 -22.25 -2.73 5.49
N SER A 576 -23.23 -2.16 6.19
CA SER A 576 -23.66 -2.60 7.51
C SER A 576 -24.65 -3.76 7.46
N SER A 577 -25.27 -4.05 6.31
CA SER A 577 -26.32 -5.07 6.16
C SER A 577 -25.79 -6.46 5.75
N ASN A 578 -24.51 -6.57 5.44
CA ASN A 578 -23.79 -7.78 5.07
C ASN A 578 -22.74 -8.14 6.13
#